data_2e9b152a4cb5ee09012e8b6d420fbbf2
#
_entry.id   2e9b152a4cb5ee09012e8b6d420fbbf2
#
_cell.length_a   1.000
_cell.length_b   1.000
_cell.length_c   1.000
_cell.angle_alpha   90.00
_cell.angle_beta   90.00
_cell.angle_gamma   90.00
#
_symmetry.space_group_name_H-M   'P 1'
#
loop_
_entity.id
_entity.type
_entity.pdbx_description
1 polymer ?
#
loop_
_entity_poly.entity_id
_entity_poly.type
_entity_poly.pdbx_seq_one_letter_code
_entity_poly.pdbx_strand_id
1 'polypeptide(L)'
;DAVCGELMAHARRDGTRIVVLSEYGITEVGGAVHVNRALRQAGLLRVKPELGLEMLDAGASDAFAVADHQVAHVYVRRPALVAEVKRLLGGLPGVETVLDEDGKRAHGLDHLRSGELVAVSRADRWFSYYYWLDDGAAPDFARTVDIHRKPGYDPVELFLDPALKAAKLKIGWTLLKKPLGFRYLMDVSPLDAALVKGSHGRITDRPEEGPVFLTSEPGLLRGEAVHATQVKDLILDHVFSD
;
A
#
# COMPACT_ATOMS: atom_id res chain seq x y z
N ASP A 1 12.38 -19.87 -1.84
CA ASP A 1 13.75 -20.28 -2.23
C ASP A 1 13.74 -21.59 -3.04
N ALA A 2 13.16 -22.72 -2.53
CA ALA A 2 13.13 -24.00 -3.24
C ALA A 2 12.52 -23.91 -4.65
N VAL A 3 11.35 -23.27 -4.78
CA VAL A 3 10.67 -23.09 -6.07
C VAL A 3 11.53 -22.27 -7.06
N CYS A 4 12.15 -21.19 -6.59
CA CYS A 4 13.08 -20.42 -7.42
C CYS A 4 14.27 -21.29 -7.86
N GLY A 5 14.82 -22.10 -6.98
CA GLY A 5 15.90 -23.05 -7.30
C GLY A 5 15.51 -24.04 -8.39
N GLU A 6 14.31 -24.61 -8.33
CA GLU A 6 13.79 -25.54 -9.36
C GLU A 6 13.62 -24.85 -10.71
N LEU A 7 13.05 -23.64 -10.73
CA LEU A 7 12.88 -22.85 -11.96
C LEU A 7 14.23 -22.48 -12.58
N MET A 8 15.18 -22.03 -11.76
CA MET A 8 16.55 -21.71 -12.22
C MET A 8 17.28 -22.94 -12.76
N ALA A 9 17.13 -24.09 -12.11
CA ALA A 9 17.73 -25.35 -12.59
C ALA A 9 17.12 -25.78 -13.92
N HIS A 10 15.81 -25.54 -14.13
CA HIS A 10 15.17 -25.81 -15.43
C HIS A 10 15.71 -24.89 -16.51
N ALA A 11 15.71 -23.57 -16.28
CA ALA A 11 16.19 -22.59 -17.24
C ALA A 11 17.67 -22.82 -17.67
N ARG A 12 18.53 -23.18 -16.69
CA ARG A 12 19.96 -23.49 -16.98
C ARG A 12 20.15 -24.67 -17.92
N ARG A 13 19.28 -25.71 -17.87
CA ARG A 13 19.38 -26.87 -18.78
C ARG A 13 19.18 -26.48 -20.23
N ASP A 14 18.37 -25.47 -20.48
CA ASP A 14 18.03 -25.01 -21.84
C ASP A 14 18.90 -23.82 -22.26
N GLY A 15 19.93 -23.46 -21.48
CA GLY A 15 20.79 -22.32 -21.76
C GLY A 15 20.10 -20.97 -21.69
N THR A 16 18.95 -20.90 -20.99
CA THR A 16 18.18 -19.66 -20.84
C THR A 16 18.87 -18.74 -19.83
N ARG A 17 19.06 -17.47 -20.20
CA ARG A 17 19.53 -16.44 -19.29
C ARG A 17 18.47 -16.14 -18.22
N ILE A 18 18.91 -15.91 -16.99
CA ILE A 18 18.04 -15.77 -15.83
C ILE A 18 18.22 -14.39 -15.22
N VAL A 19 17.11 -13.70 -15.02
CA VAL A 19 17.03 -12.49 -14.20
C VAL A 19 15.99 -12.72 -13.09
N VAL A 20 16.40 -12.49 -11.83
CA VAL A 20 15.51 -12.50 -10.69
C VAL A 20 15.58 -11.12 -10.03
N LEU A 21 14.43 -10.48 -9.92
CA LEU A 21 14.36 -9.13 -9.36
C LEU A 21 13.15 -8.98 -8.44
N SER A 22 13.24 -8.04 -7.51
CA SER A 22 12.09 -7.54 -6.74
C SER A 22 11.91 -6.05 -6.97
N GLU A 23 10.67 -5.59 -6.95
CA GLU A 23 10.31 -4.18 -7.09
C GLU A 23 10.66 -3.39 -5.83
N TYR A 24 10.53 -4.01 -4.66
CA TYR A 24 10.81 -3.45 -3.33
C TYR A 24 11.24 -4.55 -2.35
N GLY A 25 11.82 -4.14 -1.24
CA GLY A 25 12.01 -4.97 -0.05
C GLY A 25 10.80 -4.84 0.87
N ILE A 26 10.63 -5.80 1.78
CA ILE A 26 9.59 -5.76 2.82
C ILE A 26 10.28 -5.64 4.17
N THR A 27 9.89 -4.62 4.95
CA THR A 27 10.39 -4.39 6.31
C THR A 27 9.35 -4.78 7.35
N GLU A 28 9.79 -5.19 8.54
CA GLU A 28 8.90 -5.50 9.65
C GLU A 28 8.21 -4.24 10.16
N VAL A 29 6.89 -4.33 10.42
CA VAL A 29 6.09 -3.23 10.97
C VAL A 29 5.31 -3.66 12.20
N GLY A 30 5.21 -2.73 13.17
CA GLY A 30 4.54 -2.96 14.46
C GLY A 30 3.13 -2.39 14.55
N GLY A 31 2.66 -1.64 13.55
CA GLY A 31 1.30 -1.09 13.57
C GLY A 31 1.04 -0.02 12.51
N ALA A 32 -0.23 0.30 12.33
CA ALA A 32 -0.70 1.29 11.38
C ALA A 32 -0.82 2.70 11.96
N VAL A 33 -0.60 3.71 11.12
CA VAL A 33 -0.96 5.10 11.37
C VAL A 33 -2.23 5.41 10.57
N HIS A 34 -3.27 5.89 11.25
CA HIS A 34 -4.57 6.17 10.64
C HIS A 34 -4.69 7.65 10.27
N VAL A 35 -4.01 8.07 9.21
CA VAL A 35 -3.95 9.48 8.77
C VAL A 35 -5.35 10.06 8.50
N ASN A 36 -6.25 9.30 7.90
CA ASN A 36 -7.61 9.75 7.62
C ASN A 36 -8.45 9.91 8.89
N ARG A 37 -8.25 9.10 9.93
CA ARG A 37 -8.87 9.30 11.25
C ARG A 37 -8.43 10.62 11.89
N ALA A 38 -7.12 10.93 11.78
CA ALA A 38 -6.60 12.21 12.28
C ALA A 38 -7.17 13.42 11.54
N LEU A 39 -7.24 13.36 10.21
CA LEU A 39 -7.88 14.40 9.39
C LEU A 39 -9.36 14.57 9.74
N ARG A 40 -10.07 13.47 9.99
CA ARG A 40 -11.47 13.51 10.41
C ARG A 40 -11.65 14.13 11.79
N GLN A 41 -10.83 13.74 12.76
CA GLN A 41 -10.87 14.31 14.11
C GLN A 41 -10.59 15.82 14.12
N ALA A 42 -9.74 16.29 13.19
CA ALA A 42 -9.49 17.70 12.96
C ALA A 42 -10.61 18.43 12.16
N GLY A 43 -11.67 17.70 11.74
CA GLY A 43 -12.78 18.27 10.98
C GLY A 43 -12.49 18.55 9.50
N LEU A 44 -11.34 18.07 8.99
CA LEU A 44 -10.89 18.26 7.60
C LEU A 44 -11.45 17.22 6.64
N LEU A 45 -11.70 16.00 7.13
CA LEU A 45 -12.31 14.93 6.35
C LEU A 45 -13.80 14.80 6.67
N ARG A 46 -14.63 14.66 5.64
CA ARG A 46 -16.08 14.49 5.72
C ARG A 46 -16.51 13.08 5.30
N VAL A 47 -17.58 12.61 5.91
CA VAL A 47 -18.23 11.34 5.57
C VAL A 47 -19.71 11.55 5.32
N LYS A 48 -20.30 10.69 4.50
CA LYS A 48 -21.76 10.55 4.33
C LYS A 48 -22.23 9.32 5.08
N PRO A 49 -23.23 9.46 5.96
CA PRO A 49 -23.89 8.30 6.53
C PRO A 49 -24.82 7.66 5.48
N GLU A 50 -24.64 6.38 5.22
CA GLU A 50 -25.49 5.58 4.34
C GLU A 50 -25.88 4.29 5.07
N LEU A 51 -27.17 4.11 5.33
CA LEU A 51 -27.72 2.94 6.07
C LEU A 51 -27.01 2.65 7.41
N GLY A 52 -26.60 3.70 8.11
CA GLY A 52 -25.88 3.59 9.40
C GLY A 52 -24.36 3.37 9.26
N LEU A 53 -23.84 3.24 8.03
CA LEU A 53 -22.42 3.13 7.76
C LEU A 53 -21.86 4.45 7.21
N GLU A 54 -20.56 4.63 7.32
CA GLU A 54 -19.89 5.87 6.92
C GLU A 54 -19.15 5.70 5.60
N MET A 55 -19.50 6.50 4.60
CA MET A 55 -18.82 6.56 3.31
C MET A 55 -17.98 7.83 3.24
N LEU A 56 -16.73 7.71 2.74
CA LEU A 56 -15.88 8.89 2.53
C LEU A 56 -16.54 9.85 1.52
N ASP A 57 -16.71 11.11 1.91
CA ASP A 57 -17.06 12.19 0.98
C ASP A 57 -15.81 13.00 0.64
N ALA A 58 -15.02 12.51 -0.31
CA ALA A 58 -13.81 13.20 -0.75
C ALA A 58 -14.10 14.59 -1.33
N GLY A 59 -15.23 14.74 -2.04
CA GLY A 59 -15.65 16.01 -2.63
C GLY A 59 -16.01 17.09 -1.61
N ALA A 60 -16.56 16.71 -0.46
CA ALA A 60 -16.89 17.65 0.63
C ALA A 60 -15.74 17.82 1.62
N SER A 61 -14.71 16.99 1.57
CA SER A 61 -13.56 17.06 2.47
C SER A 61 -12.64 18.23 2.09
N ASP A 62 -12.07 18.87 3.11
CA ASP A 62 -10.99 19.85 2.93
C ASP A 62 -9.64 19.15 2.75
N ALA A 63 -9.47 17.97 3.35
CA ALA A 63 -8.32 17.11 3.12
C ALA A 63 -8.70 15.64 3.32
N PHE A 64 -8.08 14.74 2.53
CA PHE A 64 -8.11 13.29 2.71
C PHE A 64 -6.82 12.66 2.19
N ALA A 65 -6.51 11.46 2.64
CA ALA A 65 -5.33 10.72 2.21
C ALA A 65 -5.70 9.45 1.46
N VAL A 66 -4.94 9.15 0.42
CA VAL A 66 -4.90 7.85 -0.26
C VAL A 66 -3.62 7.15 0.19
N ALA A 67 -3.79 6.17 1.05
CA ALA A 67 -2.69 5.44 1.66
C ALA A 67 -2.29 4.22 0.83
N ASP A 68 -0.98 4.02 0.69
CA ASP A 68 -0.41 2.84 0.07
C ASP A 68 0.84 2.42 0.88
N HIS A 69 0.67 1.43 1.74
CA HIS A 69 1.71 0.91 2.60
C HIS A 69 2.40 1.99 3.45
N GLN A 70 3.66 2.31 3.21
CA GLN A 70 4.44 3.29 3.98
C GLN A 70 4.39 4.71 3.40
N VAL A 71 3.61 4.93 2.35
CA VAL A 71 3.43 6.23 1.70
C VAL A 71 1.95 6.57 1.62
N ALA A 72 1.60 7.85 1.79
CA ALA A 72 0.25 8.33 1.59
C ALA A 72 0.24 9.67 0.86
N HIS A 73 -0.48 9.73 -0.26
CA HIS A 73 -0.78 10.99 -0.94
C HIS A 73 -1.92 11.71 -0.21
N VAL A 74 -1.68 12.95 0.19
CA VAL A 74 -2.65 13.76 0.94
C VAL A 74 -3.13 14.89 0.05
N TYR A 75 -4.40 14.85 -0.30
CA TYR A 75 -5.06 15.82 -1.14
C TYR A 75 -5.67 16.91 -0.25
N VAL A 76 -5.32 18.16 -0.50
CA VAL A 76 -5.77 19.32 0.28
C VAL A 76 -6.44 20.32 -0.68
N ARG A 77 -7.78 20.42 -0.58
CA ARG A 77 -8.58 21.22 -1.50
C ARG A 77 -8.24 22.72 -1.50
N ARG A 78 -7.93 23.26 -0.33
CA ARG A 78 -7.63 24.69 -0.16
C ARG A 78 -6.15 24.91 0.11
N PRO A 79 -5.40 25.63 -0.73
CA PRO A 79 -3.97 25.87 -0.54
C PRO A 79 -3.63 26.46 0.84
N ALA A 80 -4.51 27.30 1.39
CA ALA A 80 -4.33 27.89 2.72
C ALA A 80 -4.25 26.86 3.86
N LEU A 81 -4.74 25.64 3.67
CA LEU A 81 -4.75 24.58 4.68
C LEU A 81 -3.51 23.67 4.59
N VAL A 82 -2.71 23.75 3.52
CA VAL A 82 -1.58 22.84 3.30
C VAL A 82 -0.59 22.87 4.49
N ALA A 83 -0.25 24.03 4.99
CA ALA A 83 0.66 24.17 6.12
C ALA A 83 0.07 23.62 7.43
N GLU A 84 -1.23 23.77 7.63
CA GLU A 84 -1.94 23.22 8.79
C GLU A 84 -1.97 21.69 8.73
N VAL A 85 -2.36 21.13 7.58
CA VAL A 85 -2.39 19.67 7.35
C VAL A 85 -1.00 19.07 7.49
N LYS A 86 0.03 19.71 6.92
CA LYS A 86 1.44 19.27 7.07
C LYS A 86 1.85 19.18 8.54
N ARG A 87 1.52 20.20 9.34
CA ARG A 87 1.84 20.22 10.77
C ARG A 87 1.07 19.18 11.55
N LEU A 88 -0.24 19.01 11.28
CA LEU A 88 -1.08 17.98 11.88
C LEU A 88 -0.49 16.58 11.65
N LEU A 89 -0.24 16.23 10.41
CA LEU A 89 0.26 14.89 10.06
C LEU A 89 1.70 14.66 10.54
N GLY A 90 2.57 15.66 10.48
CA GLY A 90 3.94 15.58 10.99
C GLY A 90 4.01 15.42 12.51
N GLY A 91 2.95 15.77 13.25
CA GLY A 91 2.82 15.54 14.69
C GLY A 91 2.30 14.15 15.05
N LEU A 92 1.87 13.33 14.09
CA LEU A 92 1.35 12.01 14.39
C LEU A 92 2.47 11.01 14.73
N PRO A 93 2.33 10.26 15.83
CA PRO A 93 3.25 9.16 16.11
C PRO A 93 3.30 8.15 14.96
N GLY A 94 4.49 7.86 14.46
CA GLY A 94 4.69 6.92 13.35
C GLY A 94 4.75 7.55 11.96
N VAL A 95 4.54 8.86 11.82
CA VAL A 95 4.90 9.63 10.63
C VAL A 95 6.37 10.04 10.77
N GLU A 96 7.17 9.78 9.73
CA GLU A 96 8.58 10.19 9.68
C GLU A 96 8.71 11.58 9.08
N THR A 97 8.07 11.81 7.94
CA THR A 97 8.10 13.10 7.25
C THR A 97 6.83 13.35 6.47
N VAL A 98 6.56 14.62 6.19
CA VAL A 98 5.49 15.06 5.30
C VAL A 98 6.10 16.01 4.27
N LEU A 99 6.23 15.53 3.06
CA LEU A 99 6.79 16.24 1.93
C LEU A 99 5.77 17.22 1.36
N ASP A 100 6.14 18.48 1.27
CA ASP A 100 5.46 19.50 0.50
C ASP A 100 6.00 19.56 -0.94
N GLU A 101 5.70 20.62 -1.67
CA GLU A 101 6.11 20.79 -3.06
C GLU A 101 7.63 20.64 -3.25
N ASP A 102 8.44 21.27 -2.39
CA ASP A 102 9.91 21.18 -2.48
C ASP A 102 10.40 19.78 -2.08
N GLY A 103 9.81 19.19 -1.05
CA GLY A 103 10.11 17.81 -0.64
C GLY A 103 9.75 16.81 -1.73
N LYS A 104 8.56 16.93 -2.36
CA LYS A 104 8.17 16.08 -3.49
C LYS A 104 9.14 16.19 -4.66
N ARG A 105 9.53 17.41 -5.02
CA ARG A 105 10.49 17.65 -6.12
C ARG A 105 11.84 17.01 -5.84
N ALA A 106 12.32 17.11 -4.61
CA ALA A 106 13.59 16.49 -4.21
C ALA A 106 13.57 14.95 -4.31
N HIS A 107 12.39 14.32 -4.26
CA HIS A 107 12.20 12.87 -4.35
C HIS A 107 11.61 12.42 -5.71
N GLY A 108 11.46 13.32 -6.69
CA GLY A 108 10.84 12.99 -7.99
C GLY A 108 9.36 12.62 -7.90
N LEU A 109 8.63 13.12 -6.90
CA LEU A 109 7.22 12.88 -6.63
C LEU A 109 6.32 14.07 -6.99
N ASP A 110 6.82 15.06 -7.70
CA ASP A 110 6.14 16.32 -8.07
C ASP A 110 5.24 16.19 -9.31
N HIS A 111 4.67 15.02 -9.52
CA HIS A 111 3.72 14.77 -10.60
C HIS A 111 2.36 15.43 -10.31
N LEU A 112 1.66 15.88 -11.35
CA LEU A 112 0.37 16.57 -11.22
C LEU A 112 -0.75 15.76 -10.54
N ARG A 113 -0.63 14.42 -10.49
CA ARG A 113 -1.55 13.54 -9.76
C ARG A 113 -1.12 13.27 -8.32
N SER A 114 0.06 13.71 -7.89
CA SER A 114 0.47 13.65 -6.50
C SER A 114 -0.44 14.53 -5.66
N GLY A 115 -0.71 14.11 -4.42
CA GLY A 115 -1.36 14.98 -3.46
C GLY A 115 -0.52 16.24 -3.18
N GLU A 116 -1.15 17.28 -2.65
CA GLU A 116 -0.45 18.52 -2.22
C GLU A 116 0.67 18.18 -1.24
N LEU A 117 0.47 17.12 -0.43
CA LEU A 117 1.47 16.57 0.47
C LEU A 117 1.65 15.08 0.22
N VAL A 118 2.83 14.56 0.54
CA VAL A 118 3.10 13.12 0.60
C VAL A 118 3.66 12.80 1.99
N ALA A 119 2.91 11.99 2.74
CA ALA A 119 3.36 11.50 4.03
C ALA A 119 4.15 10.20 3.85
N VAL A 120 5.24 10.06 4.59
CA VAL A 120 6.06 8.85 4.68
C VAL A 120 6.06 8.37 6.12
N SER A 121 5.80 7.09 6.36
CA SER A 121 5.80 6.52 7.69
C SER A 121 7.23 6.25 8.19
N ARG A 122 7.37 6.09 9.51
CA ARG A 122 8.59 5.50 10.08
C ARG A 122 8.77 4.07 9.58
N ALA A 123 9.99 3.58 9.60
CA ALA A 123 10.34 2.25 9.11
C ALA A 123 9.48 1.13 9.70
N ASP A 124 9.12 1.25 10.99
CA ASP A 124 8.34 0.28 11.76
C ASP A 124 6.82 0.51 11.72
N ARG A 125 6.33 1.36 10.81
CA ARG A 125 4.90 1.72 10.66
C ARG A 125 4.48 1.68 9.20
N TRP A 126 3.15 1.70 9.01
CA TRP A 126 2.50 1.80 7.70
C TRP A 126 1.21 2.62 7.81
N PHE A 127 0.60 3.05 6.69
CA PHE A 127 -0.60 3.86 6.66
C PHE A 127 -1.82 3.03 6.27
N SER A 128 -2.88 3.06 7.10
CA SER A 128 -4.19 2.54 6.71
C SER A 128 -5.04 3.61 6.05
N TYR A 129 -6.01 3.20 5.24
CA TYR A 129 -7.00 4.10 4.66
C TYR A 129 -8.16 4.46 5.60
N TYR A 130 -8.24 3.85 6.81
CA TYR A 130 -9.37 3.93 7.73
C TYR A 130 -9.68 5.38 8.11
N TYR A 131 -10.93 5.80 7.81
CA TYR A 131 -11.42 7.14 8.10
C TYR A 131 -12.58 7.17 9.11
N TRP A 132 -13.27 6.04 9.35
CA TRP A 132 -14.30 5.91 10.38
C TRP A 132 -13.68 5.89 11.78
N LEU A 133 -14.42 6.44 12.75
CA LEU A 133 -13.95 6.52 14.14
C LEU A 133 -14.47 5.36 15.00
N ASP A 134 -15.56 4.72 14.57
CA ASP A 134 -16.15 3.53 15.16
C ASP A 134 -16.17 2.41 14.13
N ASP A 135 -15.61 1.26 14.45
CA ASP A 135 -15.57 0.10 13.56
C ASP A 135 -16.97 -0.50 13.27
N GLY A 136 -17.97 -0.18 14.12
CA GLY A 136 -19.38 -0.49 13.86
C GLY A 136 -19.98 0.33 12.71
N ALA A 137 -19.43 1.53 12.46
CA ALA A 137 -19.82 2.42 11.37
C ALA A 137 -18.93 2.29 10.12
N ALA A 138 -17.97 1.34 10.11
CA ALA A 138 -17.11 1.11 8.95
C ALA A 138 -17.94 0.84 7.68
N PRO A 139 -17.50 1.30 6.49
CA PRO A 139 -18.25 1.05 5.25
C PRO A 139 -18.39 -0.44 4.95
N ASP A 140 -19.41 -0.80 4.19
CA ASP A 140 -19.75 -2.19 3.87
C ASP A 140 -18.60 -2.97 3.21
N PHE A 141 -17.77 -2.28 2.43
CA PHE A 141 -16.61 -2.86 1.76
C PHE A 141 -15.38 -3.04 2.66
N ALA A 142 -15.35 -2.43 3.85
CA ALA A 142 -14.16 -2.45 4.70
C ALA A 142 -13.72 -3.86 5.10
N ARG A 143 -14.69 -4.77 5.27
CA ARG A 143 -14.45 -6.18 5.64
C ARG A 143 -14.40 -7.13 4.43
N THR A 144 -14.24 -6.59 3.23
CA THR A 144 -14.22 -7.38 1.98
C THR A 144 -12.88 -7.32 1.29
N VAL A 145 -12.61 -8.28 0.40
CA VAL A 145 -11.51 -8.23 -0.57
C VAL A 145 -12.02 -7.45 -1.78
N ASP A 146 -11.83 -6.13 -1.76
CA ASP A 146 -12.32 -5.22 -2.81
C ASP A 146 -11.45 -3.95 -2.89
N ILE A 147 -10.26 -4.10 -3.48
CA ILE A 147 -9.25 -3.03 -3.56
C ILE A 147 -9.74 -1.78 -4.30
N HIS A 148 -10.70 -1.93 -5.24
CA HIS A 148 -11.16 -0.82 -6.08
C HIS A 148 -12.18 0.10 -5.38
N ARG A 149 -12.77 -0.32 -4.27
CA ARG A 149 -13.70 0.51 -3.48
C ARG A 149 -13.02 1.25 -2.33
N LYS A 150 -11.84 0.79 -1.93
CA LYS A 150 -11.08 1.37 -0.82
C LYS A 150 -10.29 2.59 -1.30
N PRO A 151 -10.28 3.70 -0.56
CA PRO A 151 -9.46 4.88 -0.89
C PRO A 151 -8.00 4.65 -0.47
N GLY A 152 -7.30 3.80 -1.18
CA GLY A 152 -5.95 3.32 -0.91
C GLY A 152 -5.87 1.80 -0.88
N TYR A 153 -4.68 1.28 -0.62
CA TYR A 153 -4.45 -0.15 -0.48
C TYR A 153 -4.62 -0.59 0.98
N ASP A 154 -5.25 -1.75 1.18
CA ASP A 154 -5.50 -2.30 2.51
C ASP A 154 -4.94 -3.72 2.64
N PRO A 155 -3.70 -3.89 3.14
CA PRO A 155 -3.11 -5.21 3.32
C PRO A 155 -3.88 -6.09 4.32
N VAL A 156 -4.75 -5.51 5.16
CA VAL A 156 -5.58 -6.26 6.11
C VAL A 156 -6.58 -7.17 5.39
N GLU A 157 -6.99 -6.83 4.17
CA GLU A 157 -7.93 -7.66 3.39
C GLU A 157 -7.37 -9.05 3.01
N LEU A 158 -6.04 -9.24 3.12
CA LEU A 158 -5.41 -10.54 2.86
C LEU A 158 -5.62 -11.54 4.00
N PHE A 159 -6.16 -11.11 5.14
CA PHE A 159 -6.38 -11.96 6.30
C PHE A 159 -7.85 -12.34 6.42
N LEU A 160 -8.10 -13.57 6.85
CA LEU A 160 -9.41 -13.96 7.36
C LEU A 160 -9.56 -13.44 8.79
N ASP A 161 -10.74 -12.91 9.12
CA ASP A 161 -11.04 -12.40 10.46
C ASP A 161 -10.91 -13.54 11.49
N PRO A 162 -9.96 -13.47 12.44
CA PRO A 162 -9.78 -14.51 13.46
C PRO A 162 -11.00 -14.71 14.36
N ALA A 163 -11.89 -13.71 14.45
CA ALA A 163 -13.14 -13.82 15.22
C ALA A 163 -14.20 -14.69 14.53
N LEU A 164 -14.05 -15.01 13.23
CA LEU A 164 -14.97 -15.85 12.49
C LEU A 164 -14.75 -17.33 12.79
N LYS A 165 -15.49 -17.87 13.78
CA LYS A 165 -15.40 -19.29 14.20
C LYS A 165 -15.68 -20.30 13.06
N ALA A 166 -16.41 -19.92 12.02
CA ALA A 166 -16.82 -20.78 10.92
C ALA A 166 -16.62 -20.11 9.54
N ALA A 167 -15.45 -19.49 9.32
CA ALA A 167 -15.14 -18.73 8.10
C ALA A 167 -15.43 -19.54 6.82
N LYS A 168 -15.03 -20.81 6.75
CA LYS A 168 -15.29 -21.68 5.58
C LYS A 168 -16.78 -21.88 5.31
N LEU A 169 -17.61 -22.03 6.35
CA LEU A 169 -19.07 -22.16 6.18
C LEU A 169 -19.69 -20.84 5.71
N LYS A 170 -19.24 -19.71 6.25
CA LYS A 170 -19.68 -18.37 5.81
C LYS A 170 -19.32 -18.15 4.34
N ILE A 171 -18.09 -18.46 3.93
CA ILE A 171 -17.63 -18.38 2.54
C ILE A 171 -18.51 -19.26 1.64
N GLY A 172 -18.69 -20.54 2.01
CA GLY A 172 -19.52 -21.49 1.24
C GLY A 172 -20.95 -20.99 1.07
N TRP A 173 -21.59 -20.54 2.17
CA TRP A 173 -22.94 -19.96 2.12
C TRP A 173 -23.01 -18.71 1.24
N THR A 174 -22.01 -17.84 1.32
CA THR A 174 -21.93 -16.62 0.50
C THR A 174 -21.80 -16.98 -0.98
N LEU A 175 -20.97 -17.97 -1.33
CA LEU A 175 -20.80 -18.42 -2.71
C LEU A 175 -22.05 -19.08 -3.28
N LEU A 176 -22.87 -19.75 -2.46
CA LEU A 176 -24.15 -20.32 -2.90
C LEU A 176 -25.17 -19.27 -3.36
N LYS A 177 -25.05 -18.02 -2.92
CA LYS A 177 -25.89 -16.92 -3.37
C LYS A 177 -25.64 -16.55 -4.84
N LYS A 178 -24.39 -16.75 -5.33
CA LYS A 178 -23.98 -16.36 -6.69
C LYS A 178 -24.80 -17.04 -7.79
N PRO A 179 -24.92 -18.37 -7.84
CA PRO A 179 -25.73 -19.05 -8.89
C PRO A 179 -27.23 -18.75 -8.79
N LEU A 180 -27.69 -18.25 -7.63
CA LEU A 180 -29.08 -17.84 -7.42
C LEU A 180 -29.34 -16.39 -7.82
N GLY A 181 -28.35 -15.67 -8.33
CA GLY A 181 -28.48 -14.28 -8.79
C GLY A 181 -28.56 -13.23 -7.68
N PHE A 182 -28.30 -13.59 -6.42
CA PHE A 182 -28.27 -12.63 -5.33
C PHE A 182 -26.97 -11.83 -5.31
N ARG A 183 -27.06 -10.54 -4.98
CA ARG A 183 -25.88 -9.73 -4.61
C ARG A 183 -25.37 -10.20 -3.25
N TYR A 184 -24.05 -10.25 -3.12
CA TYR A 184 -23.41 -10.62 -1.86
C TYR A 184 -22.12 -9.83 -1.66
N LEU A 185 -21.74 -9.68 -0.41
CA LEU A 185 -20.43 -9.19 0.00
C LEU A 185 -19.69 -10.35 0.67
N MET A 186 -18.42 -10.54 0.32
CA MET A 186 -17.55 -11.52 0.96
C MET A 186 -16.87 -10.86 2.17
N ASP A 187 -17.66 -10.58 3.20
CA ASP A 187 -17.28 -9.87 4.42
C ASP A 187 -16.57 -10.81 5.42
N VAL A 188 -15.34 -11.17 5.09
CA VAL A 188 -14.52 -12.13 5.84
C VAL A 188 -13.21 -11.55 6.36
N SER A 189 -12.87 -10.32 5.96
CA SER A 189 -11.64 -9.64 6.37
C SER A 189 -11.83 -8.91 7.70
N PRO A 190 -10.82 -8.91 8.57
CA PRO A 190 -10.85 -8.16 9.83
C PRO A 190 -10.69 -6.65 9.58
N LEU A 191 -10.83 -5.86 10.65
CA LEU A 191 -10.41 -4.44 10.70
C LEU A 191 -9.19 -4.25 11.61
N ASP A 192 -8.55 -5.35 12.02
CA ASP A 192 -7.39 -5.32 12.90
C ASP A 192 -6.10 -5.08 12.09
N ALA A 193 -5.69 -3.83 12.04
CA ALA A 193 -4.45 -3.41 11.38
C ALA A 193 -3.18 -3.99 12.01
N ALA A 194 -3.24 -4.51 13.25
CA ALA A 194 -2.10 -5.11 13.93
C ALA A 194 -1.70 -6.49 13.35
N LEU A 195 -2.55 -7.09 12.52
CA LEU A 195 -2.22 -8.33 11.80
C LEU A 195 -1.15 -8.14 10.72
N VAL A 196 -1.00 -6.93 10.19
CA VAL A 196 0.02 -6.62 9.19
C VAL A 196 1.38 -6.52 9.88
N LYS A 197 2.32 -7.38 9.47
CA LYS A 197 3.66 -7.49 10.05
C LYS A 197 4.78 -7.11 9.08
N GLY A 198 4.46 -6.90 7.81
CA GLY A 198 5.41 -6.46 6.80
C GLY A 198 4.82 -5.35 5.94
N SER A 199 5.62 -4.38 5.54
CA SER A 199 5.22 -3.28 4.67
C SER A 199 6.40 -2.77 3.85
N HIS A 200 6.13 -1.87 2.91
CA HIS A 200 7.11 -1.29 2.00
C HIS A 200 6.69 0.12 1.56
N GLY A 201 7.50 0.78 0.74
CA GLY A 201 7.19 2.09 0.15
C GLY A 201 8.08 3.22 0.68
N ARG A 202 8.58 3.13 1.92
CA ARG A 202 9.62 4.01 2.44
C ARG A 202 10.97 3.62 1.83
N ILE A 203 11.81 4.59 1.49
CA ILE A 203 13.20 4.32 1.11
C ILE A 203 13.91 3.74 2.33
N THR A 204 14.52 2.57 2.17
CA THR A 204 15.19 1.85 3.26
C THR A 204 16.51 2.51 3.62
N ASP A 205 16.90 2.46 4.90
CA ASP A 205 18.17 3.03 5.39
C ASP A 205 19.36 2.11 5.04
N ARG A 206 19.09 0.83 4.82
CA ARG A 206 20.09 -0.19 4.52
C ARG A 206 19.82 -0.85 3.17
N PRO A 207 20.81 -0.95 2.28
CA PRO A 207 20.65 -1.60 0.97
C PRO A 207 20.11 -3.02 1.04
N GLU A 208 20.45 -3.77 2.10
CA GLU A 208 20.03 -5.16 2.32
C GLU A 208 18.51 -5.30 2.53
N GLU A 209 17.83 -4.24 2.91
CA GLU A 209 16.38 -4.18 3.09
C GLU A 209 15.65 -3.70 1.82
N GLY A 210 16.40 -3.32 0.80
CA GLY A 210 15.89 -2.80 -0.47
C GLY A 210 15.56 -3.89 -1.48
N PRO A 211 15.17 -3.49 -2.71
CA PRO A 211 14.96 -4.39 -3.83
C PRO A 211 16.27 -5.05 -4.29
N VAL A 212 16.15 -6.22 -4.91
CA VAL A 212 17.29 -6.97 -5.43
C VAL A 212 17.20 -7.14 -6.95
N PHE A 213 18.36 -7.22 -7.59
CA PHE A 213 18.53 -7.63 -8.98
C PHE A 213 19.63 -8.68 -9.07
N LEU A 214 19.27 -9.89 -9.48
CA LEU A 214 20.18 -11.02 -9.63
C LEU A 214 20.18 -11.49 -11.09
N THR A 215 21.34 -11.84 -11.63
CA THR A 215 21.45 -12.31 -13.02
C THR A 215 22.40 -13.48 -13.15
N SER A 216 22.14 -14.37 -14.14
CA SER A 216 23.09 -15.37 -14.60
C SER A 216 24.24 -14.79 -15.42
N GLU A 217 24.11 -13.54 -15.90
CA GLU A 217 25.07 -12.85 -16.78
C GLU A 217 25.73 -11.67 -16.04
N PRO A 218 26.64 -11.93 -15.09
CA PRO A 218 27.24 -10.86 -14.29
C PRO A 218 28.05 -9.85 -15.12
N GLY A 219 28.53 -10.27 -16.32
CA GLY A 219 29.24 -9.41 -17.25
C GLY A 219 28.40 -8.27 -17.85
N LEU A 220 27.07 -8.35 -17.76
CA LEU A 220 26.16 -7.28 -18.20
C LEU A 220 25.95 -6.21 -17.10
N LEU A 221 26.32 -6.49 -15.86
CA LEU A 221 26.21 -5.49 -14.77
C LEU A 221 27.33 -4.46 -14.87
N ARG A 222 26.97 -3.19 -14.76
CA ARG A 222 27.91 -2.05 -14.83
C ARG A 222 28.38 -1.58 -13.44
N GLY A 223 27.99 -2.30 -12.37
CA GLY A 223 28.34 -1.96 -11.01
C GLY A 223 27.61 -2.87 -10.00
N GLU A 224 27.92 -2.68 -8.71
CA GLU A 224 27.31 -3.46 -7.61
C GLU A 224 25.88 -3.01 -7.27
N ALA A 225 25.48 -1.81 -7.66
CA ALA A 225 24.16 -1.25 -7.46
C ALA A 225 23.50 -0.91 -8.79
N VAL A 226 22.21 -1.25 -8.92
CA VAL A 226 21.38 -0.97 -10.09
C VAL A 226 20.28 0.00 -9.68
N HIS A 227 20.19 1.15 -10.33
CA HIS A 227 19.05 2.04 -10.15
C HIS A 227 17.83 1.49 -10.86
N ALA A 228 16.63 1.63 -10.25
CA ALA A 228 15.38 1.05 -10.79
C ALA A 228 15.11 1.44 -12.28
N THR A 229 15.49 2.66 -12.69
CA THR A 229 15.34 3.13 -14.08
C THR A 229 16.25 2.41 -15.09
N GLN A 230 17.29 1.71 -14.63
CA GLN A 230 18.22 0.96 -15.48
C GLN A 230 17.75 -0.48 -15.73
N VAL A 231 16.78 -0.98 -14.96
CA VAL A 231 16.31 -2.38 -15.03
C VAL A 231 15.81 -2.74 -16.42
N LYS A 232 15.05 -1.84 -17.06
CA LYS A 232 14.56 -2.06 -18.43
C LYS A 232 15.72 -2.32 -19.40
N ASP A 233 16.73 -1.46 -19.38
CA ASP A 233 17.85 -1.56 -20.33
C ASP A 233 18.69 -2.83 -20.05
N LEU A 234 18.89 -3.17 -18.77
CA LEU A 234 19.53 -4.42 -18.39
C LEU A 234 18.76 -5.66 -18.89
N ILE A 235 17.42 -5.68 -18.79
CA ILE A 235 16.61 -6.77 -19.34
C ILE A 235 16.78 -6.85 -20.86
N LEU A 236 16.77 -5.71 -21.57
CA LEU A 236 17.00 -5.67 -23.02
C LEU A 236 18.41 -6.16 -23.38
N ASP A 237 19.44 -5.81 -22.62
CA ASP A 237 20.79 -6.32 -22.80
C ASP A 237 20.83 -7.86 -22.65
N HIS A 238 20.09 -8.45 -21.69
CA HIS A 238 19.98 -9.91 -21.55
C HIS A 238 19.30 -10.59 -22.73
N VAL A 239 18.42 -9.90 -23.44
CA VAL A 239 17.67 -10.46 -24.60
C VAL A 239 18.45 -10.30 -25.89
N PHE A 240 19.12 -9.15 -26.08
CA PHE A 240 19.66 -8.75 -27.38
C PHE A 240 21.20 -8.70 -27.46
N SER A 241 21.92 -8.85 -26.35
CA SER A 241 23.39 -8.98 -26.42
C SER A 241 23.78 -10.41 -26.73
N ASP A 242 24.72 -10.57 -27.65
CA ASP A 242 25.33 -11.87 -28.04
C ASP A 242 26.20 -12.43 -26.92
#